data_d3c93fb4ec18a30044c62469ef1e70e8
#
_entry.id   d3c93fb4ec18a30044c62469ef1e70e8
#
_cell.length_a   1.000
_cell.length_b   1.000
_cell.length_c   1.000
_cell.angle_alpha   90.00
_cell.angle_beta   90.00
_cell.angle_gamma   90.00
#
_symmetry.space_group_name_H-M   'P 1'
#
loop_
_entity.id
_entity.type
_entity.pdbx_description
1 polymer ?
#
loop_
_entity_poly.entity_id
_entity_poly.type
_entity_poly.pdbx_seq_one_letter_code
_entity_poly.pdbx_strand_id
1 'polypeptide(L)'
;MFKKILFNSILALCVNMTSVNAQNPTVTNLAPAPPMGWMTWNFFGTNINENIIHEIADAMVTNGMVKGGYDHIMIDDGWQGGRDNKNNMIPDPQKFPSGIKALADYVHSKGLKLGIYSDAAQLTCAGYTASLGFEEQDAKTFASWDIDYLKYDYCHAPSDSNTAKVRYAKMADALRNSGRSIEFSICEWGGRQPWFWAANAGGQLWRTTSDIRDSWKSLTHNLDINSKLNDY
;
A
#
# COMPACT_ATOMS: atom_id res chain seq x y z
N MET A 1 -5.97 -81.33 -25.56
CA MET A 1 -6.08 -80.64 -24.27
C MET A 1 -5.17 -79.42 -24.28
N PHE A 2 -5.66 -78.27 -24.80
CA PHE A 2 -4.89 -77.05 -24.96
C PHE A 2 -5.34 -76.02 -23.92
N LYS A 3 -4.44 -75.68 -22.96
CA LYS A 3 -4.64 -74.60 -21.98
C LYS A 3 -4.40 -73.26 -22.67
N LYS A 4 -5.41 -72.41 -22.71
CA LYS A 4 -5.30 -71.00 -23.12
C LYS A 4 -4.72 -70.19 -21.93
N ILE A 5 -3.58 -69.55 -22.15
CA ILE A 5 -2.99 -68.59 -21.24
C ILE A 5 -3.56 -67.22 -21.62
N LEU A 6 -4.35 -66.62 -20.73
CA LEU A 6 -4.79 -65.23 -20.86
C LEU A 6 -3.68 -64.29 -20.40
N PHE A 7 -3.18 -63.44 -21.29
CA PHE A 7 -2.29 -62.34 -20.96
C PHE A 7 -3.15 -61.12 -20.57
N ASN A 8 -3.14 -60.76 -19.31
CA ASN A 8 -3.70 -59.49 -18.84
C ASN A 8 -2.65 -58.40 -19.09
N SER A 9 -2.92 -57.53 -20.08
CA SER A 9 -2.14 -56.32 -20.28
C SER A 9 -2.62 -55.25 -19.28
N ILE A 10 -1.81 -54.94 -18.28
CA ILE A 10 -1.98 -53.81 -17.40
C ILE A 10 -1.44 -52.57 -18.13
N LEU A 11 -2.38 -51.71 -18.56
CA LEU A 11 -2.06 -50.40 -19.15
C LEU A 11 -1.74 -49.44 -18.00
N ALA A 12 -0.43 -49.20 -17.80
CA ALA A 12 0.00 -48.19 -16.82
C ALA A 12 -0.21 -46.79 -17.41
N LEU A 13 -1.19 -46.08 -16.88
CA LEU A 13 -1.48 -44.68 -17.21
C LEU A 13 -0.42 -43.81 -16.47
N CYS A 14 0.64 -43.41 -17.19
CA CYS A 14 1.56 -42.40 -16.68
C CYS A 14 0.87 -41.05 -16.71
N VAL A 15 0.35 -40.61 -15.56
CA VAL A 15 -0.07 -39.22 -15.35
C VAL A 15 1.18 -38.38 -15.23
N ASN A 16 1.57 -37.68 -16.28
CA ASN A 16 2.57 -36.62 -16.21
C ASN A 16 2.01 -35.49 -15.35
N MET A 17 2.34 -35.47 -14.08
CA MET A 17 2.18 -34.27 -13.24
C MET A 17 3.22 -33.23 -13.71
N THR A 18 2.82 -32.37 -14.63
CA THR A 18 3.56 -31.13 -14.84
C THR A 18 3.42 -30.32 -13.54
N SER A 19 4.48 -30.29 -12.75
CA SER A 19 4.61 -29.32 -11.66
C SER A 19 4.52 -27.92 -12.31
N VAL A 20 3.37 -27.28 -12.15
CA VAL A 20 3.26 -25.85 -12.38
C VAL A 20 4.12 -25.21 -11.29
N ASN A 21 5.36 -24.86 -11.64
CA ASN A 21 6.12 -23.92 -10.85
C ASN A 21 5.31 -22.63 -10.84
N ALA A 22 4.58 -22.41 -9.76
CA ALA A 22 4.11 -21.07 -9.42
C ALA A 22 5.38 -20.21 -9.28
N GLN A 23 5.79 -19.57 -10.38
CA GLN A 23 6.77 -18.51 -10.30
C GLN A 23 6.14 -17.49 -9.35
N ASN A 24 6.76 -17.33 -8.17
CA ASN A 24 6.48 -16.17 -7.34
C ASN A 24 6.51 -14.97 -8.28
N PRO A 25 5.45 -14.15 -8.33
CA PRO A 25 5.48 -12.93 -9.12
C PRO A 25 6.76 -12.20 -8.68
N THR A 26 7.67 -12.04 -9.62
CA THR A 26 8.87 -11.23 -9.42
C THR A 26 8.43 -9.97 -8.73
N VAL A 27 9.10 -9.63 -7.62
CA VAL A 27 8.91 -8.32 -6.96
C VAL A 27 9.12 -7.30 -8.07
N THR A 28 8.03 -6.84 -8.67
CA THR A 28 8.09 -5.80 -9.68
C THR A 28 8.69 -4.62 -8.95
N ASN A 29 9.72 -4.02 -9.53
CA ASN A 29 10.35 -2.81 -8.98
C ASN A 29 9.33 -1.66 -9.12
N LEU A 30 8.32 -1.64 -8.23
CA LEU A 30 7.21 -0.68 -8.28
C LEU A 30 7.69 0.73 -7.96
N ALA A 31 8.72 0.85 -7.11
CA ALA A 31 9.35 2.11 -6.76
C ALA A 31 10.84 2.09 -7.16
N PRO A 32 11.17 2.23 -8.46
CA PRO A 32 12.56 2.22 -8.93
C PRO A 32 13.36 3.43 -8.42
N ALA A 33 12.67 4.47 -7.98
CA ALA A 33 13.19 5.65 -7.30
C ALA A 33 12.19 6.06 -6.21
N PRO A 34 12.61 6.81 -5.18
CA PRO A 34 11.68 7.35 -4.20
C PRO A 34 10.57 8.16 -4.87
N PRO A 35 9.30 7.85 -4.62
CA PRO A 35 8.20 8.62 -5.21
C PRO A 35 8.24 10.07 -4.71
N MET A 36 8.06 11.00 -5.62
CA MET A 36 7.97 12.43 -5.31
C MET A 36 6.54 12.91 -5.53
N GLY A 37 6.05 13.72 -4.62
CA GLY A 37 4.68 14.20 -4.74
C GLY A 37 4.25 15.08 -3.58
N TRP A 38 2.96 15.20 -3.44
CA TRP A 38 2.28 15.94 -2.37
C TRP A 38 1.53 14.99 -1.45
N MET A 39 1.73 15.14 -0.14
CA MET A 39 0.98 14.42 0.90
C MET A 39 0.14 15.40 1.71
N THR A 40 -1.12 15.07 1.97
CA THR A 40 -2.09 16.00 2.55
C THR A 40 -1.87 16.30 4.03
N TRP A 41 -1.23 15.40 4.81
CA TRP A 41 -1.21 15.44 6.26
C TRP A 41 -0.66 16.72 6.86
N ASN A 42 0.55 17.11 6.45
CA ASN A 42 1.27 18.19 7.12
C ASN A 42 0.58 19.56 6.99
N PHE A 43 -0.23 19.76 5.96
CA PHE A 43 -0.92 21.03 5.74
C PHE A 43 -2.39 20.97 6.13
N PHE A 44 -3.09 19.88 5.80
CA PHE A 44 -4.54 19.77 5.97
C PHE A 44 -4.97 18.93 7.17
N GLY A 45 -4.09 18.03 7.68
CA GLY A 45 -4.49 17.02 8.66
C GLY A 45 -5.66 16.19 8.12
N THR A 46 -6.72 16.06 8.91
CA THR A 46 -7.96 15.38 8.51
C THR A 46 -8.97 16.30 7.77
N ASN A 47 -8.65 17.58 7.59
CA ASN A 47 -9.51 18.53 6.89
C ASN A 47 -9.29 18.48 5.38
N ILE A 48 -9.63 17.35 4.78
CA ILE A 48 -9.47 17.03 3.36
C ILE A 48 -10.82 16.72 2.73
N ASN A 49 -10.94 16.96 1.43
CA ASN A 49 -12.09 16.58 0.61
C ASN A 49 -11.67 16.47 -0.87
N GLU A 50 -12.57 15.98 -1.72
CA GLU A 50 -12.27 15.76 -3.14
C GLU A 50 -11.88 17.05 -3.87
N ASN A 51 -12.49 18.21 -3.52
CA ASN A 51 -12.16 19.48 -4.18
C ASN A 51 -10.72 19.91 -3.91
N ILE A 52 -10.24 19.75 -2.66
CA ILE A 52 -8.85 20.02 -2.30
C ILE A 52 -7.90 19.16 -3.15
N ILE A 53 -8.23 17.89 -3.36
CA ILE A 53 -7.38 16.99 -4.15
C ILE A 53 -7.39 17.39 -5.64
N HIS A 54 -8.55 17.81 -6.17
CA HIS A 54 -8.64 18.35 -7.52
C HIS A 54 -7.75 19.60 -7.70
N GLU A 55 -7.84 20.54 -6.75
CA GLU A 55 -7.02 21.77 -6.77
C GLU A 55 -5.52 21.47 -6.70
N ILE A 56 -5.11 20.51 -5.86
CA ILE A 56 -3.71 20.06 -5.76
C ILE A 56 -3.25 19.46 -7.10
N ALA A 57 -4.06 18.57 -7.71
CA ALA A 57 -3.73 17.96 -8.99
C ALA A 57 -3.54 19.01 -10.09
N ASP A 58 -4.45 19.95 -10.20
CA ASP A 58 -4.38 21.04 -11.17
C ASP A 58 -3.18 21.96 -10.93
N ALA A 59 -2.90 22.28 -9.67
CA ALA A 59 -1.74 23.08 -9.30
C ALA A 59 -0.41 22.37 -9.65
N MET A 60 -0.28 21.08 -9.39
CA MET A 60 0.93 20.31 -9.72
C MET A 60 1.21 20.28 -11.22
N VAL A 61 0.16 20.23 -12.05
CA VAL A 61 0.31 20.29 -13.51
C VAL A 61 0.69 21.69 -13.95
N THR A 62 -0.04 22.71 -13.49
CA THR A 62 0.10 24.09 -13.99
C THR A 62 1.39 24.78 -13.58
N ASN A 63 1.93 24.47 -12.39
CA ASN A 63 3.18 25.04 -11.90
C ASN A 63 4.43 24.22 -12.27
N GLY A 64 4.27 23.14 -13.05
CA GLY A 64 5.37 22.38 -13.62
C GLY A 64 5.96 21.30 -12.68
N MET A 65 5.36 21.01 -11.54
CA MET A 65 5.82 19.95 -10.62
C MET A 65 5.88 18.58 -11.31
N VAL A 66 4.87 18.25 -12.12
CA VAL A 66 4.83 16.99 -12.89
C VAL A 66 6.05 16.86 -13.81
N LYS A 67 6.45 17.94 -14.49
CA LYS A 67 7.65 17.96 -15.34
C LYS A 67 8.94 17.77 -14.53
N GLY A 68 8.93 18.15 -13.26
CA GLY A 68 10.01 17.96 -12.31
C GLY A 68 10.04 16.57 -11.68
N GLY A 69 9.09 15.68 -12.04
CA GLY A 69 9.02 14.31 -11.52
C GLY A 69 8.15 14.16 -10.26
N TYR A 70 7.43 15.22 -9.83
CA TYR A 70 6.48 15.15 -8.72
C TYR A 70 5.13 14.67 -9.26
N ASP A 71 4.92 13.37 -9.29
CA ASP A 71 3.78 12.72 -9.96
C ASP A 71 2.81 12.00 -9.02
N HIS A 72 3.04 12.04 -7.70
CA HIS A 72 2.17 11.40 -6.71
C HIS A 72 1.37 12.40 -5.90
N ILE A 73 0.09 12.11 -5.69
CA ILE A 73 -0.76 12.75 -4.67
C ILE A 73 -1.14 11.68 -3.65
N MET A 74 -0.83 11.92 -2.38
CA MET A 74 -1.13 11.02 -1.26
C MET A 74 -2.23 11.60 -0.41
N ILE A 75 -3.39 10.94 -0.39
CA ILE A 75 -4.44 11.21 0.60
C ILE A 75 -4.03 10.49 1.88
N ASP A 76 -3.74 11.25 2.91
CA ASP A 76 -3.41 10.74 4.25
C ASP A 76 -4.67 10.44 5.07
N ASP A 77 -4.57 10.35 6.38
CA ASP A 77 -5.65 9.98 7.30
C ASP A 77 -6.86 10.94 7.24
N GLY A 78 -8.06 10.40 7.46
CA GLY A 78 -9.30 11.18 7.56
C GLY A 78 -10.20 11.15 6.32
N TRP A 79 -9.93 10.28 5.33
CA TRP A 79 -10.81 10.06 4.18
C TRP A 79 -11.90 9.01 4.44
N GLN A 80 -11.72 8.16 5.44
CA GLN A 80 -12.54 6.98 5.71
C GLN A 80 -13.91 7.37 6.27
N GLY A 81 -14.97 6.82 5.69
CA GLY A 81 -16.36 6.92 6.14
C GLY A 81 -16.87 5.69 6.90
N GLY A 82 -15.97 4.73 7.17
CA GLY A 82 -16.34 3.47 7.82
C GLY A 82 -16.40 2.28 6.86
N ARG A 83 -17.32 1.33 7.13
CA ARG A 83 -17.55 0.14 6.30
C ARG A 83 -19.02 0.01 5.93
N ASP A 84 -19.27 -0.51 4.73
CA ASP A 84 -20.63 -0.84 4.29
C ASP A 84 -21.14 -2.14 4.94
N ASN A 85 -22.36 -2.56 4.59
CA ASN A 85 -22.99 -3.79 5.08
C ASN A 85 -22.31 -5.10 4.62
N LYS A 86 -21.34 -5.01 3.69
CA LYS A 86 -20.48 -6.10 3.23
C LYS A 86 -19.06 -6.00 3.78
N ASN A 87 -18.85 -5.10 4.74
CA ASN A 87 -17.55 -4.76 5.31
C ASN A 87 -16.53 -4.15 4.33
N ASN A 88 -16.95 -3.65 3.16
CA ASN A 88 -16.06 -2.88 2.32
C ASN A 88 -15.78 -1.52 2.95
N MET A 89 -14.52 -1.10 2.94
CA MET A 89 -14.18 0.25 3.36
C MET A 89 -14.78 1.26 2.37
N ILE A 90 -15.39 2.31 2.90
CA ILE A 90 -16.02 3.37 2.10
C ILE A 90 -15.42 4.73 2.45
N PRO A 91 -15.35 5.67 1.49
CA PRO A 91 -14.96 7.04 1.78
C PRO A 91 -16.06 7.77 2.58
N ASP A 92 -15.67 8.82 3.29
CA ASP A 92 -16.62 9.75 3.90
C ASP A 92 -17.46 10.42 2.78
N PRO A 93 -18.79 10.21 2.76
CA PRO A 93 -19.63 10.70 1.67
C PRO A 93 -19.80 12.22 1.66
N GLN A 94 -19.47 12.92 2.75
CA GLN A 94 -19.48 14.38 2.78
C GLN A 94 -18.19 14.97 2.23
N LYS A 95 -17.06 14.28 2.44
CA LYS A 95 -15.76 14.71 1.96
C LYS A 95 -15.49 14.28 0.51
N PHE A 96 -15.94 13.08 0.16
CA PHE A 96 -15.70 12.45 -1.14
C PHE A 96 -17.01 11.93 -1.75
N PRO A 97 -17.96 12.84 -2.07
CA PRO A 97 -19.28 12.45 -2.57
C PRO A 97 -19.23 11.71 -3.91
N SER A 98 -18.21 11.95 -4.75
CA SER A 98 -18.02 11.25 -6.02
C SER A 98 -17.33 9.88 -5.84
N GLY A 99 -16.80 9.60 -4.65
CA GLY A 99 -16.05 8.39 -4.31
C GLY A 99 -14.58 8.44 -4.76
N ILE A 100 -13.78 7.57 -4.15
CA ILE A 100 -12.31 7.54 -4.40
C ILE A 100 -11.98 7.09 -5.84
N LYS A 101 -12.79 6.23 -6.45
CA LYS A 101 -12.55 5.80 -7.84
C LYS A 101 -12.65 6.98 -8.83
N ALA A 102 -13.70 7.80 -8.71
CA ALA A 102 -13.84 8.98 -9.57
C ALA A 102 -12.70 9.98 -9.36
N LEU A 103 -12.26 10.15 -8.12
CA LEU A 103 -11.11 10.98 -7.79
C LEU A 103 -9.81 10.42 -8.40
N ALA A 104 -9.59 9.10 -8.34
CA ALA A 104 -8.44 8.46 -8.98
C ALA A 104 -8.45 8.67 -10.49
N ASP A 105 -9.60 8.51 -11.14
CA ASP A 105 -9.74 8.77 -12.59
C ASP A 105 -9.39 10.22 -12.94
N TYR A 106 -9.82 11.18 -12.13
CA TYR A 106 -9.46 12.58 -12.32
C TYR A 106 -7.95 12.79 -12.19
N VAL A 107 -7.33 12.30 -11.12
CA VAL A 107 -5.89 12.42 -10.88
C VAL A 107 -5.09 11.77 -12.01
N HIS A 108 -5.48 10.57 -12.44
CA HIS A 108 -4.86 9.87 -13.57
C HIS A 108 -5.02 10.63 -14.89
N SER A 109 -6.16 11.30 -15.13
CA SER A 109 -6.36 12.14 -16.32
C SER A 109 -5.37 13.30 -16.43
N LYS A 110 -4.75 13.68 -15.30
CA LYS A 110 -3.70 14.72 -15.23
C LYS A 110 -2.28 14.15 -15.37
N GLY A 111 -2.14 12.83 -15.57
CA GLY A 111 -0.84 12.16 -15.62
C GLY A 111 -0.20 11.98 -14.24
N LEU A 112 -0.99 12.05 -13.18
CA LEU A 112 -0.58 11.88 -11.79
C LEU A 112 -1.02 10.51 -11.26
N LYS A 113 -0.45 10.07 -10.15
CA LYS A 113 -0.80 8.86 -9.40
C LYS A 113 -1.51 9.22 -8.11
N LEU A 114 -2.47 8.41 -7.69
CA LEU A 114 -3.19 8.59 -6.43
C LEU A 114 -2.79 7.54 -5.39
N GLY A 115 -2.27 8.00 -4.26
CA GLY A 115 -2.03 7.18 -3.08
C GLY A 115 -3.11 7.37 -2.02
N ILE A 116 -3.25 6.36 -1.17
CA ILE A 116 -4.21 6.34 -0.07
C ILE A 116 -3.54 5.90 1.23
N TYR A 117 -4.21 6.10 2.35
CA TYR A 117 -3.73 5.77 3.69
C TYR A 117 -4.62 4.74 4.38
N SER A 118 -4.01 3.81 5.12
CA SER A 118 -4.67 2.99 6.12
C SER A 118 -3.69 2.63 7.25
N ASP A 119 -4.09 1.75 8.17
CA ASP A 119 -3.30 1.39 9.34
C ASP A 119 -3.39 -0.13 9.62
N ALA A 120 -2.34 -0.68 10.18
CA ALA A 120 -2.23 -2.08 10.60
C ALA A 120 -2.91 -2.36 11.96
N ALA A 121 -3.88 -1.52 12.33
CA ALA A 121 -4.72 -1.63 13.52
C ALA A 121 -6.20 -1.56 13.15
N GLN A 122 -7.08 -1.58 14.14
CA GLN A 122 -8.52 -1.40 13.91
C GLN A 122 -8.88 0.07 13.64
N LEU A 123 -8.08 0.99 14.17
CA LEU A 123 -8.25 2.42 13.98
C LEU A 123 -6.96 3.05 13.46
N THR A 124 -7.09 4.07 12.64
CA THR A 124 -6.01 4.91 12.17
C THR A 124 -5.47 5.81 13.28
N CYS A 125 -4.37 6.53 13.05
CA CYS A 125 -3.79 7.46 14.02
C CYS A 125 -4.80 8.54 14.46
N ALA A 126 -5.67 9.00 13.56
CA ALA A 126 -6.72 9.98 13.85
C ALA A 126 -8.05 9.33 14.31
N GLY A 127 -8.10 8.00 14.49
CA GLY A 127 -9.26 7.29 15.02
C GLY A 127 -10.31 6.88 14.00
N TYR A 128 -10.01 6.91 12.71
CA TYR A 128 -10.89 6.39 11.65
C TYR A 128 -10.74 4.88 11.48
N THR A 129 -11.64 4.28 10.71
CA THR A 129 -11.62 2.84 10.38
C THR A 129 -10.33 2.47 9.64
N ALA A 130 -9.66 1.41 10.08
CA ALA A 130 -8.44 0.89 9.49
C ALA A 130 -8.59 -0.57 9.05
N SER A 131 -7.49 -1.20 8.58
CA SER A 131 -7.55 -2.43 7.79
C SER A 131 -7.31 -3.72 8.58
N LEU A 132 -6.99 -3.69 9.88
CA LEU A 132 -6.70 -4.91 10.64
C LEU A 132 -7.86 -5.90 10.58
N GLY A 133 -7.60 -7.10 10.06
CA GLY A 133 -8.58 -8.17 9.90
C GLY A 133 -9.34 -8.13 8.56
N PHE A 134 -9.16 -7.08 7.76
CA PHE A 134 -9.80 -6.87 6.46
C PHE A 134 -8.79 -6.64 5.32
N GLU A 135 -7.53 -6.99 5.50
CA GLU A 135 -6.43 -6.63 4.61
C GLU A 135 -6.70 -7.08 3.16
N GLU A 136 -7.18 -8.31 2.96
CA GLU A 136 -7.49 -8.82 1.61
C GLU A 136 -8.65 -8.09 0.95
N GLN A 137 -9.68 -7.76 1.72
CA GLN A 137 -10.86 -7.05 1.24
C GLN A 137 -10.51 -5.61 0.89
N ASP A 138 -9.77 -4.95 1.77
CA ASP A 138 -9.37 -3.56 1.58
C ASP A 138 -8.38 -3.42 0.42
N ALA A 139 -7.41 -4.32 0.28
CA ALA A 139 -6.51 -4.34 -0.87
C ALA A 139 -7.27 -4.47 -2.21
N LYS A 140 -8.29 -5.35 -2.28
CA LYS A 140 -9.17 -5.46 -3.45
C LYS A 140 -9.99 -4.19 -3.69
N THR A 141 -10.45 -3.55 -2.63
CA THR A 141 -11.16 -2.27 -2.69
C THR A 141 -10.26 -1.18 -3.25
N PHE A 142 -9.04 -1.04 -2.73
CA PHE A 142 -8.04 -0.08 -3.24
C PHE A 142 -7.68 -0.36 -4.70
N ALA A 143 -7.49 -1.62 -5.07
CA ALA A 143 -7.27 -2.02 -6.46
C ALA A 143 -8.45 -1.64 -7.37
N SER A 144 -9.70 -1.83 -6.91
CA SER A 144 -10.91 -1.47 -7.66
C SER A 144 -11.08 0.03 -7.86
N TRP A 145 -10.47 0.84 -6.99
CA TRP A 145 -10.43 2.29 -7.09
C TRP A 145 -9.24 2.81 -7.91
N ASP A 146 -8.43 1.91 -8.47
CA ASP A 146 -7.21 2.24 -9.22
C ASP A 146 -6.16 3.00 -8.40
N ILE A 147 -6.03 2.69 -7.11
CA ILE A 147 -5.00 3.26 -6.24
C ILE A 147 -3.62 2.77 -6.67
N ASP A 148 -2.62 3.66 -6.66
CA ASP A 148 -1.24 3.40 -7.05
C ASP A 148 -0.28 3.19 -5.87
N TYR A 149 -0.63 3.70 -4.69
CA TYR A 149 0.24 3.70 -3.52
C TYR A 149 -0.58 3.59 -2.24
N LEU A 150 -0.10 2.77 -1.28
CA LEU A 150 -0.67 2.66 0.06
C LEU A 150 0.37 3.06 1.11
N LYS A 151 0.11 4.14 1.87
CA LYS A 151 0.78 4.37 3.15
C LYS A 151 0.05 3.56 4.22
N TYR A 152 0.77 2.69 4.90
CA TYR A 152 0.21 1.79 5.91
C TYR A 152 0.88 2.03 7.26
N ASP A 153 0.13 2.62 8.19
CA ASP A 153 0.61 3.07 9.49
C ASP A 153 0.54 1.97 10.57
N TYR A 154 0.91 2.31 11.81
CA TYR A 154 0.98 1.36 12.92
C TYR A 154 0.50 1.97 14.25
N CYS A 155 -0.49 2.88 14.21
CA CYS A 155 -1.08 3.48 15.39
C CYS A 155 -1.95 2.47 16.16
N HIS A 156 -2.08 2.66 17.46
CA HIS A 156 -2.92 1.80 18.32
C HIS A 156 -2.61 0.29 18.22
N ALA A 157 -1.40 -0.07 17.80
CA ALA A 157 -0.95 -1.44 17.59
C ALA A 157 0.06 -1.88 18.66
N PRO A 158 0.25 -3.20 18.89
CA PRO A 158 1.24 -3.71 19.83
C PRO A 158 2.66 -3.24 19.51
N SER A 159 3.45 -2.99 20.55
CA SER A 159 4.80 -2.43 20.39
C SER A 159 5.85 -3.43 19.89
N ASP A 160 5.55 -4.73 19.91
CA ASP A 160 6.51 -5.77 19.54
C ASP A 160 6.74 -5.86 18.03
N SER A 161 7.99 -6.14 17.67
CA SER A 161 8.45 -6.20 16.28
C SER A 161 7.84 -7.35 15.48
N ASN A 162 7.54 -8.48 16.12
CA ASN A 162 7.04 -9.67 15.42
C ASN A 162 5.60 -9.43 14.95
N THR A 163 4.76 -8.86 15.79
CA THR A 163 3.38 -8.48 15.41
C THR A 163 3.39 -7.47 14.27
N ALA A 164 4.29 -6.47 14.32
CA ALA A 164 4.43 -5.50 13.25
C ALA A 164 4.77 -6.18 11.92
N LYS A 165 5.83 -7.00 11.89
CA LYS A 165 6.26 -7.74 10.69
C LYS A 165 5.12 -8.58 10.09
N VAL A 166 4.39 -9.32 10.94
CA VAL A 166 3.27 -10.17 10.49
C VAL A 166 2.15 -9.34 9.88
N ARG A 167 1.77 -8.22 10.49
CA ARG A 167 0.69 -7.36 9.99
C ARG A 167 1.05 -6.69 8.67
N TYR A 168 2.29 -6.18 8.55
CA TYR A 168 2.78 -5.59 7.31
C TYR A 168 2.89 -6.64 6.19
N ALA A 169 3.44 -7.82 6.49
CA ALA A 169 3.51 -8.91 5.51
C ALA A 169 2.12 -9.33 5.03
N LYS A 170 1.13 -9.38 5.92
CA LYS A 170 -0.25 -9.72 5.56
C LYS A 170 -0.86 -8.73 4.58
N MET A 171 -0.68 -7.42 4.82
CA MET A 171 -1.14 -6.39 3.88
C MET A 171 -0.38 -6.47 2.56
N ALA A 172 0.95 -6.67 2.58
CA ALA A 172 1.73 -6.81 1.36
C ALA A 172 1.28 -8.02 0.51
N ASP A 173 0.95 -9.16 1.15
CA ASP A 173 0.38 -10.32 0.47
C ASP A 173 -0.99 -9.99 -0.14
N ALA A 174 -1.83 -9.29 0.60
CA ALA A 174 -3.14 -8.85 0.13
C ALA A 174 -3.02 -7.92 -1.10
N LEU A 175 -2.11 -6.97 -1.08
CA LEU A 175 -1.85 -6.07 -2.20
C LEU A 175 -1.35 -6.83 -3.44
N ARG A 176 -0.41 -7.76 -3.27
CA ARG A 176 0.08 -8.62 -4.39
C ARG A 176 -1.03 -9.43 -5.04
N ASN A 177 -2.02 -9.85 -4.26
CA ASN A 177 -3.16 -10.66 -4.72
C ASN A 177 -4.39 -9.81 -5.10
N SER A 178 -4.30 -8.50 -5.05
CA SER A 178 -5.42 -7.60 -5.33
C SER A 178 -5.77 -7.47 -6.82
N GLY A 179 -4.86 -7.85 -7.72
CA GLY A 179 -5.00 -7.71 -9.16
C GLY A 179 -4.43 -6.40 -9.74
N ARG A 180 -3.89 -5.51 -8.88
CA ARG A 180 -3.25 -4.25 -9.28
C ARG A 180 -1.89 -4.11 -8.59
N SER A 181 -0.94 -3.51 -9.29
CA SER A 181 0.34 -3.11 -8.71
C SER A 181 0.15 -1.85 -7.87
N ILE A 182 0.32 -1.96 -6.55
CA ILE A 182 0.19 -0.85 -5.59
C ILE A 182 1.51 -0.75 -4.84
N GLU A 183 2.14 0.41 -4.87
CA GLU A 183 3.35 0.71 -4.09
C GLU A 183 3.03 0.66 -2.60
N PHE A 184 3.80 -0.10 -1.83
CA PHE A 184 3.52 -0.30 -0.41
C PHE A 184 4.55 0.40 0.47
N SER A 185 4.11 1.38 1.24
CA SER A 185 4.92 2.19 2.14
C SER A 185 4.63 1.86 3.60
N ILE A 186 5.60 1.28 4.27
CA ILE A 186 5.54 0.90 5.69
C ILE A 186 5.84 2.13 6.56
N CYS A 187 4.88 2.49 7.43
CA CYS A 187 4.94 3.65 8.29
C CYS A 187 4.92 3.24 9.77
N GLU A 188 6.08 2.85 10.33
CA GLU A 188 6.21 2.50 11.75
C GLU A 188 7.26 3.37 12.48
N TRP A 189 7.59 4.52 11.88
CA TRP A 189 8.43 5.61 12.40
C TRP A 189 9.87 5.21 12.78
N GLY A 190 10.39 4.09 12.29
CA GLY A 190 11.74 3.60 12.57
C GLY A 190 11.91 2.93 13.93
N GLY A 191 10.88 2.88 14.76
CA GLY A 191 10.96 2.38 16.12
C GLY A 191 11.29 0.88 16.23
N ARG A 192 11.03 0.12 15.18
CA ARG A 192 11.29 -1.34 15.10
C ARG A 192 12.35 -1.68 14.07
N GLN A 193 13.16 -0.69 13.67
CA GLN A 193 14.26 -0.85 12.73
C GLN A 193 13.83 -1.48 11.39
N PRO A 194 12.87 -0.86 10.67
CA PRO A 194 12.28 -1.43 9.46
C PRO A 194 13.29 -1.69 8.34
N TRP A 195 14.40 -1.00 8.30
CA TRP A 195 15.48 -1.23 7.33
C TRP A 195 16.04 -2.67 7.35
N PHE A 196 15.89 -3.42 8.44
CA PHE A 196 16.30 -4.82 8.51
C PHE A 196 15.24 -5.81 7.99
N TRP A 197 13.98 -5.41 7.88
CA TRP A 197 12.90 -6.37 7.63
C TRP A 197 11.81 -5.90 6.67
N ALA A 198 11.64 -4.60 6.44
CA ALA A 198 10.51 -4.07 5.68
C ALA A 198 10.48 -4.57 4.23
N ALA A 199 11.63 -4.65 3.56
CA ALA A 199 11.73 -5.24 2.23
C ALA A 199 11.26 -6.71 2.21
N ASN A 200 11.67 -7.51 3.19
CA ASN A 200 11.24 -8.91 3.31
C ASN A 200 9.74 -9.04 3.67
N ALA A 201 9.16 -8.05 4.35
CA ALA A 201 7.73 -7.96 4.59
C ALA A 201 6.94 -7.46 3.36
N GLY A 202 7.61 -7.14 2.26
CA GLY A 202 7.00 -6.74 1.00
C GLY A 202 6.84 -5.24 0.80
N GLY A 203 7.42 -4.41 1.67
CA GLY A 203 7.45 -2.95 1.49
C GLY A 203 8.43 -2.52 0.40
N GLN A 204 8.02 -1.55 -0.42
CA GLN A 204 8.91 -0.87 -1.37
C GLN A 204 9.57 0.35 -0.72
N LEU A 205 8.89 0.92 0.28
CA LEU A 205 9.38 2.08 1.05
C LEU A 205 9.09 1.85 2.54
N TRP A 206 9.85 2.53 3.39
CA TRP A 206 9.59 2.55 4.84
C TRP A 206 10.09 3.82 5.49
N ARG A 207 9.40 4.21 6.55
CA ARG A 207 9.80 5.30 7.42
C ARG A 207 10.93 4.86 8.35
N THR A 208 11.94 5.69 8.46
CA THR A 208 13.12 5.46 9.31
C THR A 208 13.11 6.31 10.57
N THR A 209 12.26 7.33 10.61
CA THR A 209 12.18 8.33 11.69
C THR A 209 10.74 8.67 12.05
N SER A 210 10.54 9.37 13.15
CA SER A 210 9.28 10.03 13.48
C SER A 210 8.94 11.13 12.46
N ASP A 211 7.74 11.72 12.58
CA ASP A 211 7.28 12.74 11.65
C ASP A 211 8.17 13.97 11.64
N ILE A 212 8.42 14.48 10.44
CA ILE A 212 9.10 15.76 10.26
C ILE A 212 8.17 16.90 10.70
N ARG A 213 8.74 17.91 11.30
CA ARG A 213 8.08 19.17 11.63
C ARG A 213 8.75 20.32 10.90
N ASP A 214 8.02 21.39 10.64
CA ASP A 214 8.56 22.60 10.01
C ASP A 214 9.48 23.34 11.00
N SER A 215 10.67 22.76 11.19
CA SER A 215 11.75 23.33 11.97
C SER A 215 13.10 22.74 11.57
N TRP A 216 14.14 23.57 11.57
CA TRP A 216 15.50 23.14 11.27
C TRP A 216 15.96 21.99 12.18
N LYS A 217 15.59 22.03 13.46
CA LYS A 217 15.91 20.97 14.42
C LYS A 217 15.31 19.63 14.03
N SER A 218 14.06 19.61 13.56
CA SER A 218 13.39 18.38 13.13
C SER A 218 14.03 17.81 11.86
N LEU A 219 14.34 18.68 10.90
CA LEU A 219 14.99 18.29 9.65
C LEU A 219 16.38 17.70 9.91
N THR A 220 17.22 18.38 10.67
CA THR A 220 18.57 17.90 10.96
C THR A 220 18.57 16.63 11.81
N HIS A 221 17.64 16.50 12.77
CA HIS A 221 17.50 15.27 13.56
C HIS A 221 17.18 14.05 12.66
N ASN A 222 16.24 14.19 11.73
CA ASN A 222 15.90 13.12 10.80
C ASN A 222 17.08 12.81 9.86
N LEU A 223 17.79 13.84 9.40
CA LEU A 223 18.99 13.67 8.56
C LEU A 223 20.09 12.90 9.31
N ASP A 224 20.36 13.26 10.57
CA ASP A 224 21.38 12.61 11.39
C ASP A 224 21.08 11.12 11.65
N ILE A 225 19.81 10.75 11.75
CA ILE A 225 19.39 9.33 11.84
C ILE A 225 19.63 8.64 10.51
N ASN A 226 19.12 9.20 9.41
CA ASN A 226 19.20 8.60 8.08
C ASN A 226 20.64 8.47 7.56
N SER A 227 21.53 9.41 7.91
CA SER A 227 22.94 9.35 7.51
C SER A 227 23.69 8.10 8.00
N LYS A 228 23.13 7.39 8.99
CA LYS A 228 23.67 6.15 9.54
C LYS A 228 23.07 4.89 8.90
N LEU A 229 22.15 5.06 7.96
CA LEU A 229 21.38 3.98 7.33
C LEU A 229 21.70 3.81 5.85
N ASN A 230 22.86 4.33 5.40
CA ASN A 230 23.25 4.31 3.98
C ASN A 230 23.56 2.91 3.43
N ASP A 231 23.68 1.91 4.29
CA ASP A 231 23.96 0.52 3.91
C ASP A 231 22.68 -0.35 3.80
N TYR A 232 21.47 0.26 3.95
CA TYR A 232 20.21 -0.45 4.00
C TYR A 232 19.20 0.05 2.96
#